data_bf9eca7e1cafb1aac8d78484d98a53ca
#
_entry.id   bf9eca7e1cafb1aac8d78484d98a53ca
#
_cell.length_a   1.000
_cell.length_b   1.000
_cell.length_c   1.000
_cell.angle_alpha   90.00
_cell.angle_beta   90.00
_cell.angle_gamma   90.00
#
_symmetry.space_group_name_H-M   'P 1'
#
loop_
_entity.id
_entity.type
_entity.pdbx_description
1 polymer ?
#
loop_
_entity_poly.entity_id
_entity_poly.type
_entity_poly.pdbx_seq_one_letter_code
_entity_poly.pdbx_strand_id
1 'polypeptide(L)'
;GIGCIVGKSESLQSLKKENYSGGGQVQGHEALDVLKGMIYVPVSQAISAKVGEEVCESLNQGALEAVKEASIVNAQSRVLIVELKEPIAEAVIEEATKLGALPYPVGAESQYEFCPLFYRVSGTFRNADPTAEKRLIRINPNRSGAKTIIRILKESIEKVKE
;
A
#
# COMPACT_ATOMS: atom_id res chain seq x y z
N GLY A 1 -17.35 -4.26 -1.62
CA GLY A 1 -16.46 -4.77 -0.58
C GLY A 1 -17.22 -5.02 0.71
N ILE A 2 -16.72 -5.95 1.53
CA ILE A 2 -17.30 -6.30 2.82
C ILE A 2 -16.28 -5.99 3.90
N GLY A 3 -16.72 -5.35 4.99
CA GLY A 3 -15.89 -5.07 6.15
C GLY A 3 -16.24 -5.99 7.33
N CYS A 4 -15.25 -6.33 8.14
CA CYS A 4 -15.43 -7.02 9.41
C CYS A 4 -15.05 -6.07 10.55
N ILE A 5 -15.95 -5.88 11.51
CA ILE A 5 -15.70 -5.08 12.70
C ILE A 5 -15.70 -6.01 13.92
N VAL A 6 -14.61 -5.97 14.67
CA VAL A 6 -14.46 -6.73 15.92
C VAL A 6 -14.30 -5.74 17.07
N GLY A 7 -15.07 -5.92 18.13
CA GLY A 7 -15.04 -5.04 19.29
C GLY A 7 -15.87 -5.55 20.46
N LYS A 8 -15.94 -4.75 21.51
CA LYS A 8 -16.81 -5.05 22.66
C LYS A 8 -18.27 -5.04 22.25
N SER A 9 -19.08 -5.94 22.82
CA SER A 9 -20.50 -6.08 22.49
C SER A 9 -21.27 -4.76 22.60
N GLU A 10 -21.00 -3.99 23.64
CA GLU A 10 -21.64 -2.68 23.87
C GLU A 10 -21.41 -1.70 22.71
N SER A 11 -20.17 -1.64 22.19
CA SER A 11 -19.81 -0.78 21.07
C SER A 11 -20.43 -1.24 19.75
N LEU A 12 -20.72 -2.53 19.61
CA LEU A 12 -21.29 -3.10 18.40
C LEU A 12 -22.82 -3.03 18.34
N GLN A 13 -23.50 -2.78 19.47
CA GLN A 13 -24.97 -2.79 19.53
C GLN A 13 -25.61 -1.67 18.69
N SER A 14 -25.04 -0.47 18.72
CA SER A 14 -25.54 0.65 17.90
C SER A 14 -25.35 0.37 16.40
N LEU A 15 -24.18 -0.13 16.02
CA LEU A 15 -23.88 -0.50 14.63
C LEU A 15 -24.81 -1.60 14.11
N LYS A 16 -25.13 -2.59 14.94
CA LYS A 16 -26.10 -3.64 14.59
C LYS A 16 -27.49 -3.07 14.30
N LYS A 17 -27.95 -2.11 15.10
CA LYS A 17 -29.26 -1.48 14.91
C LYS A 17 -29.33 -0.67 13.62
N GLU A 18 -28.28 0.09 13.32
CA GLU A 18 -28.18 0.88 12.09
C GLU A 18 -28.12 -0.01 10.85
N ASN A 19 -27.32 -1.07 10.88
CA ASN A 19 -27.22 -2.02 9.78
C ASN A 19 -28.53 -2.79 9.52
N TYR A 20 -29.31 -3.07 10.57
CA TYR A 20 -30.56 -3.82 10.44
C TYR A 20 -31.60 -3.08 9.60
N SER A 21 -31.69 -1.77 9.73
CA SER A 21 -32.69 -0.95 9.02
C SER A 21 -32.23 -0.54 7.60
N GLY A 22 -30.95 -0.60 7.28
CA GLY A 22 -30.36 -0.06 6.05
C GLY A 22 -30.11 -1.04 4.92
N GLY A 23 -30.47 -2.32 5.05
CA GLY A 23 -30.21 -3.34 4.02
C GLY A 23 -28.72 -3.69 3.85
N GLY A 24 -27.85 -3.23 4.74
CA GLY A 24 -26.40 -3.51 4.72
C GLY A 24 -26.01 -4.87 5.30
N GLN A 25 -26.95 -5.78 5.45
CA GLN A 25 -26.68 -7.11 6.00
C GLN A 25 -25.96 -8.00 5.00
N VAL A 26 -24.89 -8.62 5.47
CA VAL A 26 -24.12 -9.60 4.69
C VAL A 26 -24.95 -10.86 4.44
N GLN A 27 -25.06 -11.28 3.19
CA GLN A 27 -25.72 -12.51 2.80
C GLN A 27 -24.84 -13.72 3.05
N GLY A 28 -25.42 -14.93 3.08
CA GLY A 28 -24.68 -16.16 3.42
C GLY A 28 -23.48 -16.43 2.51
N HIS A 29 -23.60 -16.20 1.20
CA HIS A 29 -22.50 -16.36 0.25
C HIS A 29 -21.40 -15.31 0.45
N GLU A 30 -21.75 -14.08 0.78
CA GLU A 30 -20.81 -13.03 1.11
C GLU A 30 -20.06 -13.32 2.42
N ALA A 31 -20.76 -13.84 3.44
CA ALA A 31 -20.15 -14.27 4.70
C ALA A 31 -19.12 -15.38 4.47
N LEU A 32 -19.38 -16.31 3.54
CA LEU A 32 -18.41 -17.36 3.17
C LEU A 32 -17.14 -16.75 2.56
N ASP A 33 -17.26 -15.75 1.71
CA ASP A 33 -16.11 -15.08 1.12
C ASP A 33 -15.30 -14.30 2.16
N VAL A 34 -15.97 -13.67 3.13
CA VAL A 34 -15.30 -13.04 4.30
C VAL A 34 -14.52 -14.09 5.10
N LEU A 35 -15.11 -15.24 5.40
CA LEU A 35 -14.43 -16.31 6.14
C LEU A 35 -13.20 -16.84 5.40
N LYS A 36 -13.29 -17.05 4.10
CA LYS A 36 -12.13 -17.39 3.25
C LYS A 36 -11.06 -16.30 3.30
N GLY A 37 -11.47 -15.02 3.21
CA GLY A 37 -10.59 -13.87 3.34
C GLY A 37 -9.88 -13.82 4.69
N MET A 38 -10.57 -14.11 5.79
CA MET A 38 -9.99 -14.14 7.13
C MET A 38 -8.89 -15.20 7.30
N ILE A 39 -8.96 -16.29 6.56
CA ILE A 39 -7.88 -17.30 6.53
C ILE A 39 -6.70 -16.81 5.69
N TYR A 40 -6.97 -16.18 4.58
CA TYR A 40 -5.98 -15.79 3.59
C TYR A 40 -5.23 -14.49 3.91
N VAL A 41 -5.96 -13.49 4.42
CA VAL A 41 -5.42 -12.14 4.66
C VAL A 41 -4.22 -12.11 5.60
N PRO A 42 -4.19 -12.84 6.74
CA PRO A 42 -3.02 -12.83 7.61
C PRO A 42 -1.74 -13.28 6.92
N VAL A 43 -1.82 -14.30 6.07
CA VAL A 43 -0.67 -14.80 5.31
C VAL A 43 -0.23 -13.78 4.26
N SER A 44 -1.18 -13.21 3.52
CA SER A 44 -0.90 -12.17 2.53
C SER A 44 -0.27 -10.92 3.16
N GLN A 45 -0.76 -10.51 4.32
CA GLN A 45 -0.19 -9.37 5.06
C GLN A 45 1.22 -9.66 5.58
N ALA A 46 1.47 -10.85 6.12
CA ALA A 46 2.79 -11.24 6.58
C ALA A 46 3.82 -11.24 5.43
N ILE A 47 3.43 -11.76 4.26
CA ILE A 47 4.27 -11.72 3.06
C ILE A 47 4.55 -10.27 2.64
N SER A 48 3.53 -9.43 2.58
CA SER A 48 3.68 -8.02 2.21
C SER A 48 4.57 -7.25 3.20
N ALA A 49 4.44 -7.51 4.49
CA ALA A 49 5.30 -6.91 5.52
C ALA A 49 6.76 -7.35 5.33
N LYS A 50 7.00 -8.65 5.14
CA LYS A 50 8.34 -9.18 4.91
C LYS A 50 9.00 -8.59 3.67
N VAL A 51 8.26 -8.50 2.57
CA VAL A 51 8.74 -7.84 1.34
C VAL A 51 9.04 -6.37 1.60
N GLY A 52 8.21 -5.69 2.38
CA GLY A 52 8.45 -4.30 2.78
C GLY A 52 9.77 -4.12 3.52
N GLU A 53 10.06 -4.98 4.48
CA GLU A 53 11.35 -5.00 5.20
C GLU A 53 12.52 -5.19 4.23
N GLU A 54 12.45 -6.19 3.34
CA GLU A 54 13.49 -6.48 2.35
C GLU A 54 13.74 -5.29 1.40
N VAL A 55 12.70 -4.61 0.96
CA VAL A 55 12.83 -3.40 0.13
C VAL A 55 13.49 -2.27 0.91
N CYS A 56 13.04 -1.99 2.14
CA CYS A 56 13.65 -0.96 2.99
C CYS A 56 15.12 -1.23 3.25
N GLU A 57 15.46 -2.44 3.66
CA GLU A 57 16.85 -2.85 3.93
C GLU A 57 17.71 -2.66 2.69
N SER A 58 17.28 -3.15 1.53
CA SER A 58 18.03 -3.06 0.28
C SER A 58 18.25 -1.60 -0.15
N LEU A 59 17.22 -0.76 -0.09
CA LEU A 59 17.33 0.64 -0.47
C LEU A 59 18.24 1.43 0.48
N ASN A 60 18.13 1.19 1.78
CA ASN A 60 18.96 1.85 2.80
C ASN A 60 20.43 1.36 2.78
N GLN A 61 20.70 0.17 2.25
CA GLN A 61 22.04 -0.34 1.97
C GLN A 61 22.64 0.21 0.67
N GLY A 62 21.93 1.09 -0.04
CA GLY A 62 22.45 1.76 -1.22
C GLY A 62 22.16 1.06 -2.54
N ALA A 63 21.16 0.16 -2.61
CA ALA A 63 20.79 -0.49 -3.86
C ALA A 63 20.45 0.49 -5.01
N LEU A 64 19.96 1.69 -4.66
CA LEU A 64 19.67 2.77 -5.60
C LEU A 64 20.25 4.10 -5.09
N GLU A 65 21.21 4.66 -5.80
CA GLU A 65 21.86 5.92 -5.40
C GLU A 65 20.91 7.11 -5.30
N ALA A 66 19.86 7.14 -6.11
CA ALA A 66 18.85 8.21 -6.11
C ALA A 66 17.93 8.20 -4.88
N VAL A 67 17.90 7.11 -4.12
CA VAL A 67 17.14 7.01 -2.88
C VAL A 67 17.96 7.59 -1.73
N LYS A 68 17.31 8.43 -0.92
CA LYS A 68 17.89 8.97 0.30
C LYS A 68 17.63 8.05 1.49
N GLU A 69 16.37 7.64 1.64
CA GLU A 69 15.91 6.80 2.75
C GLU A 69 14.64 6.04 2.36
N ALA A 70 14.45 4.87 2.93
CA ALA A 70 13.20 4.12 2.87
C ALA A 70 12.78 3.68 4.27
N SER A 71 11.49 3.84 4.60
CA SER A 71 10.95 3.52 5.92
C SER A 71 9.54 2.92 5.85
N ILE A 72 9.23 2.07 6.83
CA ILE A 72 7.88 1.51 7.01
C ILE A 72 7.07 2.47 7.89
N VAL A 73 5.89 2.86 7.44
CA VAL A 73 5.17 4.01 8.01
C VAL A 73 3.76 3.71 8.54
N ASN A 74 3.33 2.48 8.55
CA ASN A 74 2.03 2.14 9.12
C ASN A 74 2.08 0.96 10.08
N ALA A 75 1.09 0.88 10.98
CA ALA A 75 0.99 -0.16 11.98
C ALA A 75 0.87 -1.59 11.41
N GLN A 76 0.48 -1.73 10.16
CA GLN A 76 0.38 -3.02 9.46
C GLN A 76 1.70 -3.43 8.80
N SER A 77 2.74 -2.61 8.90
CA SER A 77 4.09 -2.85 8.38
C SER A 77 4.17 -3.16 6.88
N ARG A 78 3.19 -2.73 6.09
CA ARG A 78 3.12 -3.04 4.66
C ARG A 78 3.11 -1.82 3.73
N VAL A 79 3.30 -0.65 4.29
CA VAL A 79 3.39 0.59 3.50
C VAL A 79 4.75 1.22 3.74
N LEU A 80 5.43 1.49 2.66
CA LEU A 80 6.73 2.13 2.63
C LEU A 80 6.59 3.57 2.21
N ILE A 81 7.44 4.43 2.75
CA ILE A 81 7.77 5.72 2.16
C ILE A 81 9.22 5.65 1.69
N VAL A 82 9.42 5.97 0.43
CA VAL A 82 10.75 6.10 -0.18
C VAL A 82 11.00 7.57 -0.45
N GLU A 83 12.03 8.14 0.17
CA GLU A 83 12.48 9.51 -0.08
C GLU A 83 13.55 9.50 -1.17
N LEU A 84 13.30 10.24 -2.23
CA LEU A 84 14.27 10.49 -3.29
C LEU A 84 15.14 11.71 -2.94
N LYS A 85 16.39 11.70 -3.38
CA LYS A 85 17.31 12.84 -3.24
C LYS A 85 16.86 14.04 -4.07
N GLU A 86 16.22 13.79 -5.20
CA GLU A 86 15.72 14.78 -6.15
C GLU A 86 14.19 14.89 -6.13
N PRO A 87 13.60 16.03 -6.49
CA PRO A 87 12.14 16.26 -6.45
C PRO A 87 11.43 15.69 -7.70
N ILE A 88 11.63 14.41 -8.01
CA ILE A 88 11.15 13.73 -9.21
C ILE A 88 10.08 12.65 -8.93
N ALA A 89 9.52 12.61 -7.73
CA ALA A 89 8.63 11.53 -7.31
C ALA A 89 7.40 11.35 -8.23
N GLU A 90 6.80 12.44 -8.70
CA GLU A 90 5.63 12.36 -9.59
C GLU A 90 5.98 11.69 -10.92
N ALA A 91 7.06 12.12 -11.57
CA ALA A 91 7.52 11.52 -12.83
C ALA A 91 7.91 10.04 -12.65
N VAL A 92 8.54 9.70 -11.54
CA VAL A 92 8.86 8.29 -11.21
C VAL A 92 7.60 7.45 -11.05
N ILE A 93 6.53 7.96 -10.42
CA ILE A 93 5.25 7.26 -10.30
C ILE A 93 4.61 7.04 -11.68
N GLU A 94 4.68 8.02 -12.57
CA GLU A 94 4.17 7.91 -13.94
C GLU A 94 4.91 6.83 -14.74
N GLU A 95 6.24 6.81 -14.67
CA GLU A 95 7.03 5.76 -15.32
C GLU A 95 6.80 4.39 -14.69
N ALA A 96 6.70 4.30 -13.36
CA ALA A 96 6.38 3.06 -12.66
C ALA A 96 5.02 2.48 -13.09
N THR A 97 4.06 3.35 -13.40
CA THR A 97 2.75 2.94 -13.91
C THR A 97 2.87 2.24 -15.28
N LYS A 98 3.73 2.73 -16.14
CA LYS A 98 4.01 2.09 -17.45
C LYS A 98 4.70 0.72 -17.29
N LEU A 99 5.40 0.51 -16.19
CA LEU A 99 6.06 -0.75 -15.83
C LEU A 99 5.18 -1.72 -15.02
N GLY A 100 3.89 -1.38 -14.82
CA GLY A 100 2.90 -2.23 -14.19
C GLY A 100 2.68 -2.00 -12.69
N ALA A 101 3.23 -0.95 -12.11
CA ALA A 101 2.80 -0.48 -10.80
C ALA A 101 1.47 0.29 -10.92
N LEU A 102 0.63 0.23 -9.88
CA LEU A 102 -0.62 0.98 -9.86
C LEU A 102 -0.41 2.33 -9.15
N PRO A 103 -0.87 3.45 -9.75
CA PRO A 103 -0.66 4.80 -9.18
C PRO A 103 -1.66 5.14 -8.07
N TYR A 104 -2.67 4.33 -7.86
CA TYR A 104 -3.69 4.48 -6.83
C TYR A 104 -4.35 3.12 -6.54
N PRO A 105 -4.93 2.92 -5.34
CA PRO A 105 -5.67 1.72 -5.02
C PRO A 105 -6.87 1.55 -5.97
N VAL A 106 -6.92 0.42 -6.66
CA VAL A 106 -8.05 0.08 -7.55
C VAL A 106 -9.09 -0.67 -6.74
N GLY A 107 -10.25 -0.02 -6.55
CA GLY A 107 -11.29 -0.60 -5.72
C GLY A 107 -10.80 -0.88 -4.30
N ALA A 108 -11.55 -0.51 -3.30
CA ALA A 108 -11.18 -0.55 -1.91
C ALA A 108 -10.29 -1.76 -1.54
N GLU A 109 -9.01 -1.62 -1.72
CA GLU A 109 -8.00 -2.53 -1.20
C GLU A 109 -8.22 -3.99 -1.60
N SER A 110 -8.32 -4.23 -2.90
CA SER A 110 -8.42 -5.59 -3.41
C SER A 110 -7.29 -6.44 -2.82
N GLN A 111 -7.63 -7.33 -1.91
CA GLN A 111 -6.70 -8.34 -1.38
C GLN A 111 -6.15 -9.26 -2.47
N TYR A 112 -6.63 -9.12 -3.69
CA TYR A 112 -6.25 -9.86 -4.88
C TYR A 112 -5.27 -9.12 -5.80
N GLU A 113 -4.88 -7.90 -5.45
CA GLU A 113 -3.92 -7.14 -6.25
C GLU A 113 -2.53 -7.79 -6.21
N PHE A 114 -2.03 -8.15 -7.38
CA PHE A 114 -0.68 -8.72 -7.54
C PHE A 114 0.37 -7.63 -7.79
N CYS A 115 -0.03 -6.52 -8.41
CA CYS A 115 0.86 -5.43 -8.74
C CYS A 115 1.18 -4.58 -7.51
N PRO A 116 2.39 -4.03 -7.40
CA PRO A 116 2.70 -3.08 -6.34
C PRO A 116 1.99 -1.76 -6.60
N LEU A 117 1.71 -1.01 -5.54
CA LEU A 117 1.23 0.36 -5.64
C LEU A 117 2.40 1.33 -5.48
N PHE A 118 2.54 2.24 -6.45
CA PHE A 118 3.45 3.39 -6.36
C PHE A 118 2.59 4.64 -6.48
N TYR A 119 2.41 5.39 -5.39
CA TYR A 119 1.46 6.47 -5.37
C TYR A 119 1.90 7.64 -4.48
N ARG A 120 1.22 8.75 -4.64
CA ARG A 120 1.52 9.98 -3.90
C ARG A 120 1.28 9.80 -2.40
N VAL A 121 2.03 10.54 -1.61
CA VAL A 121 1.80 10.61 -0.17
C VAL A 121 0.46 11.26 0.17
N SER A 122 -0.12 10.88 1.31
CA SER A 122 -1.42 11.40 1.75
C SER A 122 -1.38 12.88 2.12
N GLY A 123 -2.57 13.49 2.22
CA GLY A 123 -2.72 14.88 2.65
C GLY A 123 -2.07 15.21 3.99
N THR A 124 -2.00 14.23 4.90
CA THR A 124 -1.32 14.40 6.20
C THR A 124 0.16 14.74 6.02
N PHE A 125 0.86 14.03 5.12
CA PHE A 125 2.26 14.34 4.81
C PHE A 125 2.40 15.70 4.15
N ARG A 126 1.52 16.03 3.19
CA ARG A 126 1.53 17.33 2.50
C ARG A 126 1.22 18.51 3.43
N ASN A 127 0.38 18.30 4.44
CA ASN A 127 0.08 19.34 5.43
C ASN A 127 1.27 19.60 6.36
N ALA A 128 2.06 18.56 6.67
CA ALA A 128 3.27 18.68 7.48
C ALA A 128 4.44 19.30 6.69
N ASP A 129 4.61 18.88 5.42
CA ASP A 129 5.61 19.43 4.49
C ASP A 129 5.01 19.49 3.07
N PRO A 130 4.65 20.67 2.58
CA PRO A 130 4.12 20.84 1.22
C PRO A 130 5.09 20.40 0.11
N THR A 131 6.38 20.29 0.39
CA THR A 131 7.38 19.81 -0.56
C THR A 131 7.54 18.30 -0.59
N ALA A 132 6.98 17.60 0.40
CA ALA A 132 7.10 16.16 0.55
C ALA A 132 6.61 15.39 -0.69
N GLU A 133 5.52 15.84 -1.30
CA GLU A 133 4.94 15.21 -2.49
C GLU A 133 5.92 15.14 -3.67
N LYS A 134 6.87 16.07 -3.75
CA LYS A 134 7.86 16.10 -4.83
C LYS A 134 8.97 15.07 -4.68
N ARG A 135 9.21 14.60 -3.45
CA ARG A 135 10.34 13.70 -3.13
C ARG A 135 9.92 12.35 -2.59
N LEU A 136 8.70 12.23 -2.07
CA LEU A 136 8.24 11.01 -1.41
C LEU A 136 7.35 10.18 -2.31
N ILE A 137 7.66 8.89 -2.39
CA ILE A 137 6.81 7.89 -3.03
C ILE A 137 6.30 6.96 -1.95
N ARG A 138 4.98 6.74 -1.94
CA ARG A 138 4.36 5.74 -1.10
C ARG A 138 4.27 4.43 -1.89
N ILE A 139 4.82 3.35 -1.32
CA ILE A 139 4.81 2.02 -1.95
C ILE A 139 4.04 1.04 -1.07
N ASN A 140 3.14 0.28 -1.67
CA ASN A 140 2.54 -0.90 -1.05
C ASN A 140 2.94 -2.12 -1.89
N PRO A 141 3.65 -3.09 -1.32
CA PRO A 141 4.09 -4.28 -2.04
C PRO A 141 2.94 -5.11 -2.61
N ASN A 142 1.78 -5.13 -1.98
CA ASN A 142 0.71 -6.10 -2.25
C ASN A 142 1.26 -7.54 -2.24
N ARG A 143 1.27 -8.22 -3.38
CA ARG A 143 1.83 -9.56 -3.57
C ARG A 143 3.09 -9.60 -4.42
N SER A 144 3.64 -8.44 -4.74
CA SER A 144 4.88 -8.34 -5.51
C SER A 144 6.08 -8.62 -4.63
N GLY A 145 7.06 -9.32 -5.18
CA GLY A 145 8.34 -9.56 -4.50
C GLY A 145 9.25 -8.32 -4.48
N ALA A 146 10.17 -8.27 -3.53
CA ALA A 146 11.09 -7.15 -3.33
C ALA A 146 11.92 -6.84 -4.60
N LYS A 147 12.42 -7.86 -5.29
CA LYS A 147 13.18 -7.70 -6.55
C LYS A 147 12.38 -6.98 -7.63
N THR A 148 11.09 -7.29 -7.76
CA THR A 148 10.20 -6.63 -8.73
C THR A 148 10.00 -5.17 -8.39
N ILE A 149 9.78 -4.85 -7.12
CA ILE A 149 9.58 -3.48 -6.64
C ILE A 149 10.84 -2.64 -6.87
N ILE A 150 11.99 -3.16 -6.48
CA ILE A 150 13.29 -2.48 -6.66
C ILE A 150 13.60 -2.27 -8.13
N ARG A 151 13.33 -3.27 -8.99
CA ARG A 151 13.50 -3.16 -10.44
C ARG A 151 12.62 -2.06 -11.03
N ILE A 152 11.32 -2.05 -10.71
CA ILE A 152 10.40 -1.02 -11.21
C ILE A 152 10.87 0.37 -10.76
N LEU A 153 11.24 0.53 -9.50
CA LEU A 153 11.73 1.81 -8.97
C LEU A 153 13.01 2.25 -9.71
N LYS A 154 13.96 1.33 -9.90
CA LYS A 154 15.21 1.60 -10.62
C LYS A 154 14.95 2.07 -12.04
N GLU A 155 14.25 1.24 -12.83
CA GLU A 155 13.96 1.54 -14.24
C GLU A 155 13.16 2.85 -14.41
N SER A 156 12.25 3.13 -13.49
CA SER A 156 11.49 4.38 -13.50
C SER A 156 12.36 5.60 -13.24
N ILE A 157 13.28 5.51 -12.27
CA ILE A 157 14.23 6.60 -11.98
C ILE A 157 15.19 6.83 -13.15
N GLU A 158 15.71 5.77 -13.76
CA GLU A 158 16.61 5.84 -14.91
C GLU A 158 15.92 6.57 -16.07
N LYS A 159 14.67 6.20 -16.40
CA LYS A 159 13.90 6.85 -17.47
C LYS A 159 13.56 8.31 -17.24
N VAL A 160 13.42 8.72 -15.99
CA VAL A 160 13.16 10.15 -15.67
C VAL A 160 14.43 10.99 -15.78
N LYS A 161 15.60 10.36 -15.70
CA LYS A 161 16.91 11.03 -15.79
C LYS A 161 17.52 11.06 -17.20
N GLU A 162 16.94 10.28 -18.13
CA GLU A 162 17.26 10.35 -19.56
C GLU A 162 16.66 11.60 -20.23
#